data_171c3a3a512de62e6f0796824cb38855
#
_entry.id   171c3a3a512de62e6f0796824cb38855
#
_cell.length_a   1.000
_cell.length_b   1.000
_cell.length_c   1.000
_cell.angle_alpha   90.00
_cell.angle_beta   90.00
_cell.angle_gamma   90.00
#
_symmetry.space_group_name_H-M   'P 1'
#
loop_
_entity.id
_entity.type
_entity.pdbx_description
1 polymer ?
#
loop_
_entity_poly.entity_id
_entity_poly.type
_entity_poly.pdbx_seq_one_letter_code
_entity_poly.pdbx_strand_id
1 'polypeptide(L)'
;MRTDATLQGSNNEEGQPELGRRGFLKLAAGGLGALTLAPTLLEAAIWRDRYLLFYNPNTGESIRQVYWTPRDGYIREAIGEVSWGLRDHHNDQVKLFDTNVLDQLYALQVQISPGRPVHVISGYRSPSTNSMLREHSRRVARNSYHIQAMALDIRLPDGRVSDLYQAARSLGAGGVGYYPRSNFVHVDCGPVRYWS
;
A
#
# COMPACT_ATOMS: atom_id res chain seq x y z
N MET A 1 15.54 10.88 -66.73
CA MET A 1 14.52 9.83 -66.95
C MET A 1 14.31 9.08 -65.67
N ARG A 2 13.11 9.26 -65.08
CA ARG A 2 12.43 8.39 -64.08
C ARG A 2 13.20 8.06 -62.77
N THR A 3 12.62 8.02 -61.58
CA THR A 3 11.27 8.32 -61.07
C THR A 3 11.40 8.29 -59.54
N ASP A 4 10.59 9.10 -58.90
CA ASP A 4 10.30 9.13 -57.46
C ASP A 4 9.99 7.77 -56.80
N ALA A 5 10.33 7.63 -55.56
CA ALA A 5 9.51 6.92 -54.55
C ALA A 5 9.81 7.42 -53.14
N THR A 6 8.96 8.30 -52.67
CA THR A 6 8.75 8.70 -51.28
C THR A 6 8.21 7.52 -50.47
N LEU A 7 8.81 7.17 -49.36
CA LEU A 7 8.19 6.36 -48.31
C LEU A 7 8.18 7.12 -47.00
N GLN A 8 6.99 7.62 -46.67
CA GLN A 8 6.62 8.11 -45.35
C GLN A 8 6.58 6.92 -44.37
N GLY A 9 7.43 6.95 -43.36
CA GLY A 9 7.31 6.10 -42.18
C GLY A 9 6.55 6.83 -41.09
N SER A 10 5.34 6.38 -40.81
CA SER A 10 4.52 6.86 -39.73
C SER A 10 5.07 6.36 -38.40
N ASN A 11 5.55 7.26 -37.56
CA ASN A 11 5.85 6.97 -36.16
C ASN A 11 4.54 6.93 -35.38
N ASN A 12 4.08 5.74 -35.00
CA ASN A 12 3.07 5.56 -33.97
C ASN A 12 3.76 5.63 -32.61
N GLU A 13 3.70 6.76 -31.98
CA GLU A 13 3.94 6.87 -30.54
C GLU A 13 2.70 6.34 -29.81
N GLU A 14 2.77 5.09 -29.36
CA GLU A 14 1.80 4.55 -28.40
C GLU A 14 2.04 5.19 -27.04
N GLY A 15 1.21 6.18 -26.71
CA GLY A 15 1.16 6.81 -25.41
C GLY A 15 0.74 5.79 -24.33
N GLN A 16 1.59 5.57 -23.35
CA GLN A 16 1.24 4.81 -22.15
C GLN A 16 0.19 5.57 -21.34
N PRO A 17 -0.88 4.93 -20.89
CA PRO A 17 -1.91 5.61 -20.10
C PRO A 17 -1.40 5.90 -18.69
N GLU A 18 -1.29 7.16 -18.33
CA GLU A 18 -1.11 7.62 -16.97
C GLU A 18 -2.35 7.24 -16.13
N LEU A 19 -2.16 6.32 -15.20
CA LEU A 19 -3.16 5.95 -14.18
C LEU A 19 -3.22 7.03 -13.09
N GLY A 20 -3.84 8.17 -13.44
CA GLY A 20 -4.23 9.17 -12.47
C GLY A 20 -5.37 8.67 -11.57
N ARG A 21 -5.68 9.43 -10.50
CA ARG A 21 -6.74 9.22 -9.49
C ARG A 21 -8.09 8.72 -10.05
N ARG A 22 -8.32 8.79 -11.35
CA ARG A 22 -9.48 8.27 -12.08
C ARG A 22 -9.41 6.79 -12.45
N GLY A 23 -8.25 6.14 -12.31
CA GLY A 23 -8.05 4.72 -12.65
C GLY A 23 -8.62 3.76 -11.61
N PHE A 24 -8.69 4.16 -10.35
CA PHE A 24 -9.24 3.34 -9.27
C PHE A 24 -10.77 3.08 -9.43
N LEU A 25 -11.47 3.99 -10.08
CA LEU A 25 -12.92 3.85 -10.36
C LEU A 25 -13.24 3.00 -11.59
N LYS A 26 -12.27 2.70 -12.46
CA LYS A 26 -12.52 1.97 -13.72
C LYS A 26 -12.40 0.45 -13.61
N LEU A 27 -11.80 -0.09 -12.54
CA LEU A 27 -11.72 -1.55 -12.33
C LEU A 27 -13.04 -2.20 -11.88
N ALA A 28 -14.06 -1.41 -11.53
CA ALA A 28 -15.38 -1.90 -11.15
C ALA A 28 -16.37 -2.07 -12.32
N ALA A 29 -15.98 -1.71 -13.57
CA ALA A 29 -16.91 -1.62 -14.71
C ALA A 29 -16.80 -2.75 -15.74
N GLY A 30 -16.01 -3.79 -15.50
CA GLY A 30 -15.75 -4.88 -16.46
C GLY A 30 -16.50 -6.16 -16.18
N GLY A 31 -17.85 -6.15 -16.13
CA GLY A 31 -18.66 -7.36 -15.96
C GLY A 31 -20.13 -7.06 -16.20
N LEU A 32 -20.54 -6.93 -17.46
CA LEU A 32 -21.95 -6.84 -17.86
C LEU A 32 -22.60 -8.22 -17.77
N GLY A 33 -23.29 -8.46 -16.66
CA GLY A 33 -24.15 -9.63 -16.45
C GLY A 33 -25.03 -9.45 -15.21
N ALA A 34 -26.21 -8.86 -15.39
CA ALA A 34 -27.40 -8.94 -14.54
C ALA A 34 -27.20 -8.92 -13.02
N LEU A 35 -27.20 -7.73 -12.39
CA LEU A 35 -27.70 -7.56 -11.02
C LEU A 35 -28.07 -6.09 -10.81
N THR A 36 -29.37 -5.80 -10.88
CA THR A 36 -29.97 -4.48 -10.53
C THR A 36 -29.88 -4.14 -9.03
N LEU A 37 -29.11 -4.94 -8.24
CA LEU A 37 -28.80 -4.73 -6.82
C LEU A 37 -27.35 -4.23 -6.60
N ALA A 38 -26.54 -4.12 -7.65
CA ALA A 38 -25.13 -3.73 -7.55
C ALA A 38 -24.87 -2.27 -7.11
N PRO A 39 -25.70 -1.27 -7.42
CA PRO A 39 -25.43 0.11 -6.98
C PRO A 39 -25.38 0.25 -5.45
N THR A 40 -26.30 -0.43 -4.74
CA THR A 40 -26.40 -0.29 -3.28
C THR A 40 -25.22 -0.91 -2.50
N LEU A 41 -24.63 -1.98 -2.99
CA LEU A 41 -23.45 -2.60 -2.37
C LEU A 41 -22.17 -1.82 -2.66
N LEU A 42 -22.04 -1.28 -3.86
CA LEU A 42 -20.91 -0.44 -4.24
C LEU A 42 -20.99 0.92 -3.53
N GLU A 43 -22.17 1.54 -3.47
CA GLU A 43 -22.40 2.76 -2.70
C GLU A 43 -22.12 2.50 -1.21
N ALA A 44 -22.64 1.42 -0.63
CA ALA A 44 -22.36 1.06 0.76
C ALA A 44 -20.86 0.84 1.05
N ALA A 45 -20.08 0.39 0.08
CA ALA A 45 -18.62 0.23 0.24
C ALA A 45 -17.89 1.59 0.18
N ILE A 46 -18.38 2.54 -0.61
CA ILE A 46 -17.81 3.89 -0.75
C ILE A 46 -18.10 4.75 0.50
N TRP A 47 -19.23 4.50 1.17
CA TRP A 47 -19.70 5.27 2.31
C TRP A 47 -19.39 4.65 3.67
N ARG A 48 -18.42 3.73 3.75
CA ARG A 48 -18.00 3.13 5.03
C ARG A 48 -16.78 3.84 5.61
N ASP A 49 -16.78 3.98 6.91
CA ASP A 49 -15.61 4.38 7.66
C ASP A 49 -14.44 3.43 7.37
N ARG A 50 -13.26 4.00 7.14
CA ARG A 50 -12.04 3.21 7.02
C ARG A 50 -11.35 3.14 8.37
N TYR A 51 -11.18 1.92 8.86
CA TYR A 51 -10.45 1.68 10.09
C TYR A 51 -9.27 0.76 9.84
N LEU A 52 -8.20 0.98 10.55
CA LEU A 52 -7.06 0.08 10.59
C LEU A 52 -7.13 -0.77 11.84
N LEU A 53 -6.87 -2.06 11.67
CA LEU A 53 -6.76 -3.04 12.74
C LEU A 53 -5.41 -3.77 12.54
N PHE A 54 -4.43 -3.45 13.38
CA PHE A 54 -3.13 -4.09 13.31
C PHE A 54 -2.54 -4.35 14.67
N TYR A 55 -1.61 -5.30 14.70
CA TYR A 55 -0.81 -5.64 15.85
C TYR A 55 0.67 -5.40 15.54
N ASN A 56 1.38 -4.74 16.43
CA ASN A 56 2.83 -4.55 16.33
C ASN A 56 3.53 -5.56 17.24
N PRO A 57 4.18 -6.61 16.71
CA PRO A 57 4.81 -7.64 17.52
C PRO A 57 6.07 -7.17 18.25
N ASN A 58 6.65 -6.01 17.88
CA ASN A 58 7.83 -5.47 18.56
C ASN A 58 7.46 -4.70 19.84
N THR A 59 6.28 -4.09 19.87
CA THR A 59 5.80 -3.31 21.05
C THR A 59 4.71 -4.03 21.83
N GLY A 60 4.09 -5.07 21.26
CA GLY A 60 2.94 -5.77 21.82
C GLY A 60 1.63 -5.01 21.72
N GLU A 61 1.61 -3.89 21.02
CA GLU A 61 0.45 -3.01 20.92
C GLU A 61 -0.50 -3.44 19.80
N SER A 62 -1.81 -3.32 20.07
CA SER A 62 -2.88 -3.49 19.09
C SER A 62 -3.57 -2.16 18.87
N ILE A 63 -3.73 -1.78 17.62
CA ILE A 63 -4.40 -0.54 17.21
C ILE A 63 -5.68 -0.91 16.45
N ARG A 64 -6.79 -0.27 16.85
CA ARG A 64 -8.03 -0.25 16.08
C ARG A 64 -8.52 1.18 16.01
N GLN A 65 -8.35 1.82 14.85
CA GLN A 65 -8.60 3.26 14.72
C GLN A 65 -9.30 3.58 13.40
N VAL A 66 -10.43 4.30 13.45
CA VAL A 66 -11.05 4.90 12.27
C VAL A 66 -10.25 6.14 11.89
N TYR A 67 -9.64 6.14 10.71
CA TYR A 67 -8.77 7.23 10.25
C TYR A 67 -9.38 8.04 9.09
N TRP A 68 -10.49 7.58 8.53
CA TRP A 68 -11.22 8.26 7.47
C TRP A 68 -12.71 7.96 7.56
N THR A 69 -13.54 8.99 7.35
CA THR A 69 -14.99 8.83 7.21
C THR A 69 -15.48 9.51 5.92
N PRO A 70 -16.63 9.11 5.38
CA PRO A 70 -17.22 9.80 4.24
C PRO A 70 -17.58 11.26 4.54
N ARG A 71 -17.88 11.57 5.80
CA ARG A 71 -18.29 12.89 6.25
C ARG A 71 -17.10 13.84 6.42
N ASP A 72 -16.07 13.38 7.10
CA ASP A 72 -14.98 14.24 7.59
C ASP A 72 -13.69 14.07 6.78
N GLY A 73 -13.63 13.05 5.89
CA GLY A 73 -12.40 12.70 5.19
C GLY A 73 -11.36 12.07 6.12
N TYR A 74 -10.09 12.40 5.94
CA TYR A 74 -9.01 11.94 6.80
C TYR A 74 -9.00 12.68 8.14
N ILE A 75 -9.06 11.92 9.23
CA ILE A 75 -9.09 12.40 10.61
C ILE A 75 -7.65 12.52 11.12
N ARG A 76 -7.14 13.73 11.22
CA ARG A 76 -5.73 14.01 11.55
C ARG A 76 -5.30 13.40 12.88
N GLU A 77 -6.14 13.51 13.90
CA GLU A 77 -5.89 12.97 15.24
C GLU A 77 -5.78 11.44 15.19
N ALA A 78 -6.68 10.80 14.46
CA ALA A 78 -6.67 9.35 14.27
C ALA A 78 -5.44 8.86 13.48
N ILE A 79 -4.99 9.63 12.48
CA ILE A 79 -3.73 9.36 11.78
C ILE A 79 -2.54 9.50 12.74
N GLY A 80 -2.59 10.43 13.69
CA GLY A 80 -1.62 10.56 14.76
C GLY A 80 -1.53 9.30 15.64
N GLU A 81 -2.67 8.78 16.08
CA GLU A 81 -2.78 7.53 16.86
C GLU A 81 -2.23 6.31 16.09
N VAL A 82 -2.61 6.20 14.81
CA VAL A 82 -2.08 5.17 13.93
C VAL A 82 -0.56 5.30 13.78
N SER A 83 -0.06 6.54 13.59
CA SER A 83 1.37 6.82 13.44
C SER A 83 2.17 6.51 14.70
N TRP A 84 1.57 6.71 15.88
CA TRP A 84 2.15 6.28 17.15
C TRP A 84 2.32 4.76 17.20
N GLY A 85 1.30 3.99 16.84
CA GLY A 85 1.37 2.52 16.78
C GLY A 85 2.37 1.99 15.74
N LEU A 86 2.70 2.81 14.73
CA LEU A 86 3.63 2.51 13.64
C LEU A 86 5.01 3.18 13.81
N ARG A 87 5.30 3.72 14.98
CA ARG A 87 6.55 4.42 15.28
C ARG A 87 7.79 3.52 15.16
N ASP A 88 8.94 4.13 15.17
CA ASP A 88 10.21 3.43 15.27
C ASP A 88 10.35 2.78 16.65
N HIS A 89 10.18 1.46 16.73
CA HIS A 89 10.23 0.71 17.99
C HIS A 89 11.64 0.62 18.63
N HIS A 90 12.69 1.11 17.97
CA HIS A 90 14.03 1.14 18.54
C HIS A 90 14.27 2.40 19.40
N ASN A 91 13.55 3.50 19.14
CA ASN A 91 13.79 4.78 19.79
C ASN A 91 12.54 5.63 20.02
N ASP A 92 11.37 5.07 19.80
CA ASP A 92 10.03 5.67 19.93
C ASP A 92 9.81 6.97 19.12
N GLN A 93 10.66 7.24 18.12
CA GLN A 93 10.44 8.36 17.22
C GLN A 93 9.21 8.13 16.35
N VAL A 94 8.39 9.16 16.24
CA VAL A 94 7.15 9.17 15.46
C VAL A 94 7.31 10.09 14.26
N LYS A 95 6.73 9.67 13.13
CA LYS A 95 6.49 10.50 11.97
C LYS A 95 5.08 10.24 11.46
N LEU A 96 4.36 11.31 11.10
CA LEU A 96 3.01 11.17 10.58
C LEU A 96 3.03 10.39 9.27
N PHE A 97 2.23 9.32 9.21
CA PHE A 97 2.16 8.45 8.05
C PHE A 97 1.42 9.09 6.86
N ASP A 98 1.93 8.83 5.67
CA ASP A 98 1.27 9.15 4.42
C ASP A 98 -0.04 8.36 4.29
N THR A 99 -1.13 9.05 3.97
CA THR A 99 -2.46 8.44 3.88
C THR A 99 -2.57 7.39 2.77
N ASN A 100 -1.76 7.50 1.71
CA ASN A 100 -1.79 6.52 0.63
C ASN A 100 -1.31 5.13 1.10
N VAL A 101 -0.28 5.06 1.97
CA VAL A 101 0.15 3.75 2.51
C VAL A 101 -0.83 3.21 3.56
N LEU A 102 -1.53 4.09 4.29
CA LEU A 102 -2.61 3.67 5.19
C LEU A 102 -3.81 3.11 4.40
N ASP A 103 -4.17 3.73 3.28
CA ASP A 103 -5.20 3.23 2.37
C ASP A 103 -4.81 1.89 1.73
N GLN A 104 -3.54 1.68 1.40
CA GLN A 104 -3.05 0.36 0.95
C GLN A 104 -3.23 -0.70 2.04
N LEU A 105 -2.84 -0.38 3.29
CA LEU A 105 -3.00 -1.30 4.42
C LEU A 105 -4.48 -1.64 4.65
N TYR A 106 -5.37 -0.64 4.58
CA TYR A 106 -6.82 -0.83 4.67
C TYR A 106 -7.33 -1.75 3.55
N ALA A 107 -6.95 -1.50 2.30
CA ALA A 107 -7.37 -2.31 1.17
C ALA A 107 -6.93 -3.77 1.31
N LEU A 108 -5.69 -4.01 1.74
CA LEU A 108 -5.18 -5.36 2.03
C LEU A 108 -5.94 -6.01 3.18
N GLN A 109 -6.16 -5.27 4.28
CA GLN A 109 -6.92 -5.78 5.42
C GLN A 109 -8.32 -6.23 5.01
N VAL A 110 -9.04 -5.44 4.23
CA VAL A 110 -10.39 -5.78 3.75
C VAL A 110 -10.37 -7.01 2.83
N GLN A 111 -9.37 -7.10 1.96
CA GLN A 111 -9.28 -8.15 0.94
C GLN A 111 -8.88 -9.51 1.52
N ILE A 112 -7.90 -9.56 2.43
CA ILE A 112 -7.26 -10.81 2.82
C ILE A 112 -7.28 -11.11 4.32
N SER A 113 -7.66 -10.13 5.16
CA SER A 113 -7.73 -10.30 6.62
C SER A 113 -8.97 -9.62 7.22
N PRO A 114 -10.18 -9.83 6.66
CA PRO A 114 -11.37 -9.12 7.10
C PRO A 114 -11.65 -9.38 8.59
N GLY A 115 -11.71 -8.29 9.37
CA GLY A 115 -11.99 -8.34 10.80
C GLY A 115 -10.86 -8.90 11.68
N ARG A 116 -9.70 -9.21 11.13
CA ARG A 116 -8.52 -9.71 11.86
C ARG A 116 -7.34 -8.74 11.74
N PRO A 117 -6.50 -8.62 12.78
CA PRO A 117 -5.36 -7.72 12.74
C PRO A 117 -4.30 -8.21 11.72
N VAL A 118 -3.77 -7.27 10.95
CA VAL A 118 -2.52 -7.47 10.20
C VAL A 118 -1.36 -7.21 11.15
N HIS A 119 -0.31 -8.03 11.11
CA HIS A 119 0.89 -7.77 11.89
C HIS A 119 1.80 -6.80 11.13
N VAL A 120 2.11 -5.65 11.74
CA VAL A 120 3.07 -4.69 11.20
C VAL A 120 4.40 -4.90 11.90
N ILE A 121 5.38 -5.43 11.16
CA ILE A 121 6.72 -5.74 11.66
C ILE A 121 7.60 -4.49 11.68
N SER A 122 7.40 -3.59 10.72
CA SER A 122 8.14 -2.33 10.64
C SER A 122 7.25 -1.26 10.02
N GLY A 123 7.11 -0.15 10.71
CA GLY A 123 6.50 1.08 10.24
C GLY A 123 7.55 2.14 9.93
N TYR A 124 7.49 3.27 10.63
CA TYR A 124 8.49 4.31 10.53
C TYR A 124 9.85 3.82 11.03
N ARG A 125 10.90 4.22 10.33
CA ARG A 125 12.30 4.05 10.75
C ARG A 125 12.98 5.41 10.76
N SER A 126 13.51 5.80 11.89
CA SER A 126 14.33 7.01 11.97
C SER A 126 15.60 6.86 11.10
N PRO A 127 16.23 7.94 10.67
CA PRO A 127 17.48 7.87 9.93
C PRO A 127 18.57 7.09 10.68
N SER A 128 18.63 7.20 12.01
CA SER A 128 19.57 6.44 12.85
C SER A 128 19.29 4.94 12.83
N THR A 129 18.04 4.54 13.01
CA THR A 129 17.64 3.12 12.92
C THR A 129 17.91 2.57 11.51
N ASN A 130 17.58 3.32 10.46
CA ASN A 130 17.86 2.87 9.09
C ASN A 130 19.37 2.71 8.84
N SER A 131 20.20 3.58 9.39
CA SER A 131 21.66 3.48 9.28
C SER A 131 22.18 2.25 10.02
N MET A 132 21.74 2.02 11.25
CA MET A 132 22.06 0.83 12.04
C MET A 132 21.70 -0.48 11.29
N LEU A 133 20.48 -0.54 10.73
CA LEU A 133 20.03 -1.72 9.98
C LEU A 133 20.87 -1.95 8.71
N ARG A 134 21.37 -0.89 8.06
CA ARG A 134 22.25 -0.99 6.89
C ARG A 134 23.63 -1.55 7.21
N GLU A 135 24.16 -1.30 8.39
CA GLU A 135 25.42 -1.89 8.85
C GLU A 135 25.33 -3.43 8.93
N HIS A 136 24.14 -3.93 9.27
CA HIS A 136 23.86 -5.36 9.43
C HIS A 136 23.28 -6.04 8.18
N SER A 137 22.77 -5.25 7.19
CA SER A 137 22.13 -5.81 6.00
C SER A 137 22.27 -4.91 4.77
N ARG A 138 22.85 -5.50 3.71
CA ARG A 138 22.92 -4.86 2.38
C ARG A 138 21.54 -4.70 1.69
N ARG A 139 20.50 -5.33 2.24
CA ARG A 139 19.12 -5.26 1.70
C ARG A 139 18.37 -4.01 2.14
N VAL A 140 18.90 -3.27 3.11
CA VAL A 140 18.27 -2.03 3.59
C VAL A 140 18.70 -0.86 2.70
N ALA A 141 17.75 -0.25 2.00
CA ALA A 141 18.00 0.88 1.12
C ALA A 141 18.45 2.12 1.92
N ARG A 142 19.37 2.92 1.33
CA ARG A 142 19.80 4.19 1.93
C ARG A 142 18.62 5.17 2.00
N ASN A 143 17.90 5.31 0.89
CA ASN A 143 16.72 6.18 0.78
C ASN A 143 15.46 5.33 0.89
N SER A 144 15.24 4.76 2.08
CA SER A 144 14.08 3.90 2.35
C SER A 144 12.81 4.73 2.53
N TYR A 145 11.70 4.29 1.97
CA TYR A 145 10.38 4.89 2.20
C TYR A 145 9.91 4.77 3.66
N HIS A 146 10.44 3.84 4.45
CA HIS A 146 10.22 3.81 5.90
C HIS A 146 10.69 5.08 6.61
N ILE A 147 11.78 5.73 6.16
CA ILE A 147 12.26 7.01 6.72
C ILE A 147 11.26 8.15 6.45
N GLN A 148 10.44 8.00 5.43
CA GLN A 148 9.44 8.98 5.02
C GLN A 148 8.06 8.71 5.63
N ALA A 149 7.88 7.61 6.39
CA ALA A 149 6.59 7.09 6.85
C ALA A 149 5.62 6.80 5.68
N MET A 150 6.17 6.24 4.60
CA MET A 150 5.50 5.90 3.35
C MET A 150 5.58 4.40 3.02
N ALA A 151 6.04 3.58 3.97
CA ALA A 151 6.22 2.13 3.80
C ALA A 151 5.89 1.36 5.07
N LEU A 152 5.47 0.11 4.88
CA LEU A 152 5.18 -0.86 5.92
C LEU A 152 5.75 -2.23 5.54
N ASP A 153 6.33 -2.94 6.51
CA ASP A 153 6.63 -4.37 6.42
C ASP A 153 5.54 -5.12 7.19
N ILE A 154 4.74 -5.94 6.49
CA ILE A 154 3.54 -6.56 7.05
C ILE A 154 3.53 -8.09 6.85
N ARG A 155 2.83 -8.79 7.74
CA ARG A 155 2.52 -10.21 7.59
C ARG A 155 1.13 -10.55 8.11
N LEU A 156 0.63 -11.70 7.71
CA LEU A 156 -0.59 -12.29 8.29
C LEU A 156 -0.19 -13.28 9.39
N PRO A 157 -0.86 -13.29 10.56
CA PRO A 157 -0.54 -14.21 11.65
C PRO A 157 -0.64 -15.69 11.23
N ASP A 158 -1.69 -16.04 10.47
CA ASP A 158 -1.99 -17.40 10.05
C ASP A 158 -2.08 -17.54 8.52
N GLY A 159 -1.61 -16.52 7.78
CA GLY A 159 -1.68 -16.49 6.33
C GLY A 159 -0.36 -16.79 5.65
N ARG A 160 -0.43 -17.22 4.39
CA ARG A 160 0.76 -17.40 3.57
C ARG A 160 1.26 -16.04 3.07
N VAL A 161 2.54 -15.80 3.21
CA VAL A 161 3.20 -14.59 2.71
C VAL A 161 3.03 -14.42 1.19
N SER A 162 2.90 -15.53 0.45
CA SER A 162 2.61 -15.51 -0.99
C SER A 162 1.26 -14.90 -1.32
N ASP A 163 0.23 -15.17 -0.53
CA ASP A 163 -1.12 -14.67 -0.78
C ASP A 163 -1.19 -13.16 -0.49
N LEU A 164 -0.52 -12.72 0.59
CA LEU A 164 -0.34 -11.32 0.91
C LEU A 164 0.42 -10.58 -0.22
N TYR A 165 1.49 -11.19 -0.74
CA TYR A 165 2.25 -10.62 -1.86
C TYR A 165 1.40 -10.47 -3.13
N GLN A 166 0.62 -11.50 -3.49
CA GLN A 166 -0.25 -11.42 -4.67
C GLN A 166 -1.34 -10.35 -4.50
N ALA A 167 -1.96 -10.27 -3.32
CA ALA A 167 -2.92 -9.23 -3.01
C ALA A 167 -2.29 -7.83 -3.12
N ALA A 168 -1.12 -7.61 -2.54
CA ALA A 168 -0.42 -6.33 -2.61
C ALA A 168 -0.04 -5.95 -4.04
N ARG A 169 0.42 -6.91 -4.86
CA ARG A 169 0.69 -6.69 -6.28
C ARG A 169 -0.56 -6.31 -7.07
N SER A 170 -1.68 -6.98 -6.80
CA SER A 170 -2.93 -6.72 -7.52
C SER A 170 -3.50 -5.34 -7.28
N LEU A 171 -3.16 -4.69 -6.16
CA LEU A 171 -3.53 -3.31 -5.89
C LEU A 171 -2.85 -2.32 -6.84
N GLY A 172 -1.62 -2.61 -7.30
CA GLY A 172 -0.86 -1.73 -8.17
C GLY A 172 -0.63 -0.32 -7.59
N ALA A 173 -0.61 -0.19 -6.25
CA ALA A 173 -0.66 1.09 -5.56
C ALA A 173 0.73 1.63 -5.18
N GLY A 174 1.81 0.88 -5.46
CA GLY A 174 3.18 1.29 -5.15
C GLY A 174 4.17 0.15 -5.22
N GLY A 175 5.28 0.27 -4.50
CA GLY A 175 6.31 -0.76 -4.42
C GLY A 175 5.87 -1.94 -3.56
N VAL A 176 6.18 -3.19 -4.01
CA VAL A 176 5.91 -4.42 -3.27
C VAL A 176 7.13 -5.32 -3.28
N GLY A 177 7.66 -5.60 -2.09
CA GLY A 177 8.80 -6.50 -1.87
C GLY A 177 8.36 -7.82 -1.24
N TYR A 178 8.88 -8.95 -1.78
CA TYR A 178 8.58 -10.28 -1.30
C TYR A 178 9.72 -10.85 -0.47
N TYR A 179 9.48 -11.12 0.80
CA TYR A 179 10.49 -11.64 1.73
C TYR A 179 10.04 -12.96 2.38
N PRO A 180 9.96 -14.07 1.61
CA PRO A 180 9.40 -15.34 2.12
C PRO A 180 10.20 -15.94 3.27
N ARG A 181 11.53 -15.81 3.27
CA ARG A 181 12.38 -16.33 4.36
C ARG A 181 12.17 -15.61 5.68
N SER A 182 11.82 -14.32 5.62
CA SER A 182 11.54 -13.48 6.79
C SER A 182 10.05 -13.38 7.08
N ASN A 183 9.21 -14.05 6.30
CA ASN A 183 7.75 -14.12 6.41
C ASN A 183 7.09 -12.75 6.48
N PHE A 184 7.42 -11.86 5.54
CA PHE A 184 6.73 -10.57 5.40
C PHE A 184 6.71 -10.08 3.94
N VAL A 185 5.83 -9.11 3.69
CA VAL A 185 5.75 -8.33 2.47
C VAL A 185 5.99 -6.87 2.82
N HIS A 186 6.87 -6.23 2.06
CA HIS A 186 7.02 -4.79 2.07
C HIS A 186 5.99 -4.15 1.13
N VAL A 187 5.34 -3.08 1.58
CA VAL A 187 4.48 -2.23 0.75
C VAL A 187 4.86 -0.76 0.95
N ASP A 188 4.84 0.03 -0.12
CA ASP A 188 5.06 1.46 -0.05
C ASP A 188 4.21 2.22 -1.10
N CYS A 189 4.01 3.51 -0.91
CA CYS A 189 3.27 4.37 -1.84
C CYS A 189 4.17 5.14 -2.82
N GLY A 190 5.38 4.64 -3.09
CA GLY A 190 6.24 5.12 -4.17
C GLY A 190 5.82 4.60 -5.56
N PRO A 191 6.66 4.76 -6.59
CA PRO A 191 6.38 4.20 -7.92
C PRO A 191 6.14 2.70 -7.88
N VAL A 192 5.22 2.22 -8.73
CA VAL A 192 4.90 0.79 -8.83
C VAL A 192 6.14 0.01 -9.27
N ARG A 193 6.56 -0.93 -8.44
CA ARG A 193 7.69 -1.82 -8.68
C ARG A 193 7.61 -3.06 -7.81
N TYR A 194 8.24 -4.15 -8.24
CA TYR A 194 8.19 -5.44 -7.55
C TYR A 194 9.59 -6.04 -7.44
N TRP A 195 9.89 -6.67 -6.29
CA TRP A 195 11.18 -7.36 -6.08
C TRP A 195 11.05 -8.51 -5.06
N SER A 196 12.08 -9.38 -5.01
CA SER A 196 12.19 -10.51 -4.06
C SER A 196 13.64 -10.74 -3.64
#